data_235debba76f24b102229f1f653f7abd6
#
_entry.id   235debba76f24b102229f1f653f7abd6
#
_cell.length_a   1.000
_cell.length_b   1.000
_cell.length_c   1.000
_cell.angle_alpha   90.00
_cell.angle_beta   90.00
_cell.angle_gamma   90.00
#
_symmetry.space_group_name_H-M   'P 1'
#
loop_
_entity.id
_entity.type
_entity.pdbx_description
1 polymer ?
#
loop_
_entity_poly.entity_id
_entity_poly.type
_entity_poly.pdbx_seq_one_letter_code
_entity_poly.pdbx_strand_id
1 'polypeptide(L)'
;TAHQWTPSHVQLRPSYVGGIHTATMKFYNSRDDVEYYQVQVTDGKFNPIKFAISGGDNDVFHVRHRQYKTIDVYIPSYEATRVVYICTRSMILKKFETTAVISSKICSKVTNE
;
A
#
# COMPACT_ATOMS: atom_id res chain seq x y z
N THR A 1 12.80 13.25 -2.32
CA THR A 1 11.44 13.05 -2.76
C THR A 1 10.82 11.83 -2.11
N ALA A 2 9.52 11.73 -2.21
CA ALA A 2 8.80 10.62 -1.63
C ALA A 2 8.94 9.37 -2.49
N HIS A 3 8.44 8.27 -1.98
CA HIS A 3 8.39 7.02 -2.73
C HIS A 3 7.37 7.13 -3.87
N GLN A 4 7.34 6.11 -4.73
CA GLN A 4 6.34 6.00 -5.80
C GLN A 4 5.46 4.79 -5.56
N TRP A 5 4.20 4.94 -5.84
CA TRP A 5 3.18 3.90 -5.67
C TRP A 5 2.28 3.95 -6.89
N THR A 6 2.36 2.94 -7.74
CA THR A 6 1.67 2.94 -9.03
C THR A 6 0.90 1.65 -9.24
N PRO A 7 -0.16 1.69 -10.05
CA PRO A 7 -0.69 2.85 -10.76
C PRO A 7 -1.45 3.79 -9.83
N SER A 8 -1.62 5.03 -10.24
CA SER A 8 -2.35 6.01 -9.43
C SER A 8 -3.85 5.75 -9.44
N HIS A 9 -4.33 5.07 -10.46
CA HIS A 9 -5.72 4.60 -10.55
C HIS A 9 -5.66 3.11 -10.83
N VAL A 10 -6.37 2.32 -10.03
CA VAL A 10 -6.29 0.88 -10.12
C VAL A 10 -7.69 0.28 -10.05
N GLN A 11 -7.87 -0.84 -10.72
CA GLN A 11 -9.12 -1.57 -10.69
C GLN A 11 -8.90 -2.90 -10.00
N LEU A 12 -9.78 -3.20 -9.03
CA LEU A 12 -9.74 -4.50 -8.36
C LEU A 12 -10.28 -5.56 -9.32
N ARG A 13 -9.64 -6.72 -9.31
CA ARG A 13 -10.02 -7.84 -10.17
C ARG A 13 -10.26 -9.08 -9.32
N PRO A 14 -11.18 -9.95 -9.73
CA PRO A 14 -11.33 -11.23 -9.04
C PRO A 14 -10.02 -12.01 -9.14
N SER A 15 -9.62 -12.62 -8.03
CA SER A 15 -8.42 -13.45 -8.03
C SER A 15 -8.79 -14.90 -8.32
N TYR A 16 -7.78 -15.75 -8.47
CA TYR A 16 -8.01 -17.18 -8.64
C TYR A 16 -8.62 -17.82 -7.41
N VAL A 17 -8.44 -17.19 -6.25
CA VAL A 17 -9.04 -17.70 -5.02
C VAL A 17 -10.43 -17.11 -4.91
N GLY A 18 -11.44 -17.95 -4.78
CA GLY A 18 -12.81 -17.47 -4.66
C GLY A 18 -13.00 -16.60 -3.44
N GLY A 19 -13.78 -15.54 -3.59
CA GLY A 19 -14.07 -14.61 -2.49
C GLY A 19 -13.00 -13.56 -2.25
N ILE A 20 -12.00 -13.46 -3.13
CA ILE A 20 -10.91 -12.49 -2.99
C ILE A 20 -10.78 -11.69 -4.27
N HIS A 21 -10.67 -10.37 -4.12
CA HIS A 21 -10.27 -9.47 -5.21
C HIS A 21 -8.83 -9.03 -4.98
N THR A 22 -8.15 -8.68 -6.04
CA THR A 22 -6.73 -8.33 -5.97
C THR A 22 -6.42 -7.11 -6.80
N ALA A 23 -5.38 -6.40 -6.39
CA ALA A 23 -4.77 -5.33 -7.17
C ALA A 23 -3.27 -5.52 -7.10
N THR A 24 -2.59 -5.39 -8.24
CA THR A 24 -1.14 -5.49 -8.29
C THR A 24 -0.55 -4.11 -8.37
N MET A 25 0.28 -3.78 -7.40
CA MET A 25 0.86 -2.44 -7.26
C MET A 25 2.37 -2.52 -7.35
N LYS A 26 2.96 -1.45 -7.86
CA LYS A 26 4.41 -1.36 -7.94
C LYS A 26 4.90 -0.22 -7.06
N PHE A 27 5.90 -0.52 -6.26
CA PHE A 27 6.50 0.42 -5.31
C PHE A 27 7.94 0.71 -5.71
N TYR A 28 8.34 1.96 -5.59
CA TYR A 28 9.74 2.37 -5.76
C TYR A 28 10.14 3.25 -4.59
N ASN A 29 11.24 2.90 -3.93
CA ASN A 29 11.74 3.67 -2.80
C ASN A 29 12.84 4.62 -3.25
N SER A 30 12.52 5.91 -3.32
CA SER A 30 13.51 6.93 -3.66
C SER A 30 14.15 7.57 -2.44
N ARG A 31 13.77 7.13 -1.24
CA ARG A 31 14.31 7.70 0.01
C ARG A 31 15.46 6.86 0.52
N ASP A 32 16.45 7.51 1.11
CA ASP A 32 17.57 6.82 1.73
C ASP A 32 17.44 6.78 3.26
N ASP A 33 16.41 7.39 3.82
CA ASP A 33 16.20 7.46 5.27
C ASP A 33 15.11 6.53 5.77
N VAL A 34 14.34 5.90 4.88
CA VAL A 34 13.24 5.02 5.25
C VAL A 34 13.29 3.78 4.36
N GLU A 35 13.15 2.61 4.96
CA GLU A 35 13.13 1.34 4.24
C GLU A 35 11.86 0.54 4.48
N TYR A 36 11.00 0.98 5.38
CA TYR A 36 9.77 0.26 5.72
C TYR A 36 8.55 1.09 5.40
N TYR A 37 7.55 0.46 4.82
CA TYR A 37 6.35 1.13 4.39
C TYR A 37 5.14 0.29 4.74
N GLN A 38 4.04 0.95 5.05
CA GLN A 38 2.80 0.32 5.42
C GLN A 38 1.75 0.52 4.34
N VAL A 39 1.04 -0.56 3.99
CA VAL A 39 -0.10 -0.48 3.09
C VAL A 39 -1.35 -0.21 3.91
N GLN A 40 -2.23 0.64 3.38
CA GLN A 40 -3.52 0.92 3.98
C GLN A 40 -4.58 0.84 2.90
N VAL A 41 -5.70 0.20 3.22
CA VAL A 41 -6.84 0.12 2.30
C VAL A 41 -8.03 0.75 3.02
N THR A 42 -8.68 1.70 2.35
CA THR A 42 -9.74 2.47 2.99
C THR A 42 -10.90 2.72 2.04
N ASP A 43 -12.03 3.14 2.62
CA ASP A 43 -13.14 3.66 1.86
C ASP A 43 -12.93 5.16 1.59
N GLY A 44 -13.96 5.83 1.04
CA GLY A 44 -13.86 7.24 0.68
C GLY A 44 -13.76 8.19 1.86
N LYS A 45 -14.04 7.71 3.05
CA LYS A 45 -13.89 8.50 4.28
C LYS A 45 -12.67 8.08 5.07
N PHE A 46 -11.78 7.30 4.46
CA PHE A 46 -10.56 6.80 5.07
C PHE A 46 -10.79 5.85 6.26
N ASN A 47 -11.95 5.19 6.28
CA ASN A 47 -12.17 4.11 7.23
C ASN A 47 -11.44 2.86 6.76
N PRO A 48 -10.73 2.16 7.65
CA PRO A 48 -9.93 1.00 7.23
C PRO A 48 -10.79 -0.15 6.74
N ILE A 49 -10.28 -0.87 5.75
CA ILE A 49 -10.91 -2.05 5.19
C ILE A 49 -9.91 -3.19 5.31
N LYS A 50 -10.43 -4.37 5.62
CA LYS A 50 -9.60 -5.55 5.80
C LYS A 50 -8.90 -5.94 4.50
N PHE A 51 -7.62 -6.27 4.59
CA PHE A 51 -6.82 -6.66 3.44
C PHE A 51 -5.63 -7.50 3.89
N ALA A 52 -4.95 -8.08 2.90
CA ALA A 52 -3.67 -8.74 3.09
C ALA A 52 -2.77 -8.36 1.92
N ILE A 53 -1.46 -8.50 2.08
CA ILE A 53 -0.53 -8.24 1.01
C ILE A 53 0.42 -9.41 0.82
N SER A 54 0.94 -9.54 -0.40
CA SER A 54 2.08 -10.42 -0.67
C SER A 54 3.37 -9.62 -0.49
N GLY A 55 4.44 -10.30 -0.21
CA GLY A 55 5.76 -9.67 -0.18
C GLY A 55 6.06 -8.84 1.05
N GLY A 56 5.27 -8.98 2.10
CA GLY A 56 5.49 -8.26 3.35
C GLY A 56 5.05 -9.08 4.54
N ASP A 57 5.10 -8.45 5.71
CA ASP A 57 4.67 -9.05 6.95
C ASP A 57 3.46 -8.26 7.43
N ASN A 58 2.29 -8.89 7.41
CA ASN A 58 1.01 -8.24 7.67
C ASN A 58 0.76 -7.12 6.65
N ASP A 59 0.86 -5.87 7.08
CA ASP A 59 0.64 -4.72 6.20
C ASP A 59 1.91 -3.91 5.96
N VAL A 60 3.07 -4.42 6.36
CA VAL A 60 4.35 -3.71 6.26
C VAL A 60 5.29 -4.46 5.33
N PHE A 61 5.99 -3.74 4.49
CA PHE A 61 6.98 -4.34 3.61
C PHE A 61 8.28 -3.52 3.63
N HIS A 62 9.37 -4.18 3.24
CA HIS A 62 10.71 -3.62 3.26
C HIS A 62 11.23 -3.43 1.85
N VAL A 63 11.68 -2.22 1.52
CA VAL A 63 12.30 -1.92 0.24
C VAL A 63 13.47 -0.98 0.48
N ARG A 64 14.64 -1.37 0.02
CA ARG A 64 15.83 -0.54 0.17
C ARG A 64 15.80 0.63 -0.80
N HIS A 65 16.66 1.58 -0.53
CA HIS A 65 16.82 2.76 -1.38
C HIS A 65 17.08 2.35 -2.83
N ARG A 66 16.35 2.98 -3.74
CA ARG A 66 16.46 2.75 -5.19
C ARG A 66 16.04 1.35 -5.64
N GLN A 67 15.21 0.69 -4.87
CA GLN A 67 14.70 -0.63 -5.26
C GLN A 67 13.22 -0.56 -5.54
N TYR A 68 12.78 -1.44 -6.42
CA TYR A 68 11.38 -1.64 -6.75
C TYR A 68 10.85 -2.87 -6.04
N LYS A 69 9.55 -2.89 -5.81
CA LYS A 69 8.89 -4.08 -5.29
C LYS A 69 7.48 -4.13 -5.84
N THR A 70 7.05 -5.32 -6.25
CA THR A 70 5.68 -5.55 -6.68
C THR A 70 4.90 -6.14 -5.51
N ILE A 71 3.76 -5.55 -5.20
CA ILE A 71 2.93 -5.95 -4.07
C ILE A 71 1.54 -6.27 -4.61
N ASP A 72 1.07 -7.47 -4.31
CA ASP A 72 -0.33 -7.80 -4.57
C ASP A 72 -1.12 -7.52 -3.31
N VAL A 73 -2.20 -6.79 -3.46
CA VAL A 73 -3.12 -6.46 -2.36
C VAL A 73 -4.35 -7.32 -2.53
N TYR A 74 -4.72 -8.05 -1.48
CA TYR A 74 -5.87 -8.97 -1.50
C TYR A 74 -6.96 -8.43 -0.59
N ILE A 75 -8.16 -8.35 -1.12
CA ILE A 75 -9.29 -7.75 -0.42
C ILE A 75 -10.47 -8.71 -0.51
N PRO A 76 -11.14 -9.00 0.61
CA PRO A 76 -12.34 -9.85 0.54
C PRO A 76 -13.34 -9.28 -0.44
N SER A 77 -13.93 -10.12 -1.27
CA SER A 77 -14.81 -9.65 -2.34
C SER A 77 -16.01 -8.89 -1.81
N TYR A 78 -16.49 -9.23 -0.62
CA TYR A 78 -17.64 -8.52 -0.06
C TYR A 78 -17.28 -7.09 0.36
N GLU A 79 -15.99 -6.76 0.45
CA GLU A 79 -15.55 -5.40 0.75
C GLU A 79 -15.10 -4.64 -0.49
N ALA A 80 -14.98 -5.32 -1.63
CA ALA A 80 -14.33 -4.73 -2.81
C ALA A 80 -15.03 -3.47 -3.29
N THR A 81 -16.37 -3.42 -3.21
CA THR A 81 -17.11 -2.25 -3.68
C THR A 81 -16.95 -1.03 -2.76
N ARG A 82 -16.49 -1.24 -1.53
CA ARG A 82 -16.28 -0.14 -0.59
C ARG A 82 -14.91 0.50 -0.71
N VAL A 83 -13.96 -0.18 -1.34
CA VAL A 83 -12.59 0.31 -1.41
C VAL A 83 -12.50 1.51 -2.33
N VAL A 84 -11.93 2.60 -1.85
CA VAL A 84 -11.69 3.80 -2.64
C VAL A 84 -10.21 4.12 -2.75
N TYR A 85 -9.41 3.83 -1.71
CA TYR A 85 -7.99 4.14 -1.71
C TYR A 85 -7.15 2.97 -1.27
N ILE A 86 -6.03 2.77 -1.95
CA ILE A 86 -4.97 1.87 -1.53
C ILE A 86 -3.72 2.74 -1.40
N CYS A 87 -3.20 2.87 -0.19
CA CYS A 87 -2.16 3.83 0.12
C CYS A 87 -0.92 3.15 0.67
N THR A 88 0.22 3.84 0.53
CA THR A 88 1.43 3.46 1.25
C THR A 88 1.90 4.65 2.07
N ARG A 89 2.43 4.35 3.24
CA ARG A 89 2.96 5.36 4.15
C ARG A 89 4.31 4.92 4.66
N SER A 90 5.26 5.87 4.69
CA SER A 90 6.58 5.58 5.24
C SER A 90 6.50 5.35 6.74
N MET A 91 7.31 4.41 7.23
CA MET A 91 7.32 4.05 8.65
C MET A 91 8.71 4.13 9.22
N ILE A 92 8.79 4.57 10.46
CA ILE A 92 10.02 4.54 11.21
C ILE A 92 9.87 3.46 12.25
N LEU A 93 10.62 2.38 12.10
CA LEU A 93 10.54 1.28 13.03
C LEU A 93 11.47 1.44 14.22
N LYS A 94 12.44 2.37 14.15
CA LYS A 94 13.31 2.64 15.26
C LYS A 94 13.05 4.01 15.79
N LYS A 95 13.02 4.12 17.09
CA LYS A 95 12.94 5.39 17.69
C LYS A 95 14.30 5.95 17.88
N PHE A 96 14.76 6.65 16.94
CA PHE A 96 15.89 7.46 17.19
C PHE A 96 15.37 8.77 17.41
N GLU A 97 15.66 9.25 18.50
CA GLU A 97 15.29 10.43 18.90
C GLU A 97 15.62 11.49 18.08
N THR A 98 15.21 12.53 18.07
CA THR A 98 15.60 13.83 17.72
C THR A 98 15.42 14.22 16.30
N THR A 99 15.57 13.38 15.33
CA THR A 99 15.43 13.81 13.98
C THR A 99 14.00 13.65 13.55
N ALA A 100 13.37 14.73 13.20
CA ALA A 100 12.04 14.66 12.65
C ALA A 100 12.13 14.05 11.27
N VAL A 101 11.56 12.88 11.09
CA VAL A 101 11.48 12.25 9.78
C VAL A 101 10.13 12.59 9.20
N ILE A 102 10.15 13.15 7.99
CA ILE A 102 8.92 13.50 7.33
C ILE A 102 8.23 12.25 6.85
N SER A 103 7.01 12.04 7.32
CA SER A 103 6.20 10.94 6.88
C SER A 103 5.63 11.25 5.51
N SER A 104 5.70 10.30 4.59
CA SER A 104 5.11 10.46 3.28
C SER A 104 4.02 9.41 3.08
N LYS A 105 2.93 9.83 2.45
CA LYS A 105 1.79 8.97 2.17
C LYS A 105 1.34 9.21 0.75
N ILE A 106 1.20 8.13 -0.01
CA ILE A 106 0.73 8.20 -1.39
C ILE A 106 -0.42 7.23 -1.55
N CYS A 107 -1.51 7.70 -2.12
CA CYS A 107 -2.70 6.90 -2.31
C CYS A 107 -3.00 6.72 -3.79
N SER A 108 -3.37 5.49 -4.14
CA SER A 108 -3.94 5.18 -5.44
C SER A 108 -5.44 5.10 -5.29
N LYS A 109 -6.16 5.64 -6.26
CA LYS A 109 -7.61 5.59 -6.23
C LYS A 109 -8.10 4.34 -6.93
N VAL A 110 -9.01 3.62 -6.29
CA VAL A 110 -9.62 2.44 -6.87
C VAL A 110 -10.83 2.90 -7.67
N THR A 111 -10.86 2.50 -8.94
CA THR A 111 -11.97 2.83 -9.82
C THR A 111 -12.84 1.60 -9.97
N ASN A 112 -14.14 1.79 -9.87
CA ASN A 112 -15.11 0.72 -10.12
C ASN A 112 -15.76 0.97 -11.45
N GLU A 113 -15.81 -0.05 -12.24
CA GLU A 113 -16.49 0.02 -13.53
C GLU A 113 -17.94 -0.24 -13.39
#